data_9042254047c594beb12a462b9e4286b0
#
_entry.id   9042254047c594beb12a462b9e4286b0
#
_cell.length_a   1.000
_cell.length_b   1.000
_cell.length_c   1.000
_cell.angle_alpha   90.00
_cell.angle_beta   90.00
_cell.angle_gamma   90.00
#
_symmetry.space_group_name_H-M   'P 1'
#
loop_
_entity.id
_entity.type
_entity.pdbx_description
1 polymer ?
#
loop_
_entity_poly.entity_id
_entity_poly.type
_entity_poly.pdbx_seq_one_letter_code
_entity_poly.pdbx_strand_id
1 'polypeptide(L)'
;DMKILIIHEIDWIKKVPFEPQHLAELFSIKGHDVFVIDCARPNLSEIFKATHTLIFKKYHRLYDDASITLIRPSSILFRGLNRLTHFLTCKKIIKKTILENEIDLILLYGVATNGIQCIQLSKELNIPLVFRCIDIGHQLVDIPLLHNIAKKYEKIVSKHATKVLAT
;
A
#
# COMPACT_ATOMS: atom_id res chain seq x y z
N ASP A 1 21.59 0.81 5.64
CA ASP A 1 20.34 1.54 5.41
C ASP A 1 19.67 0.97 4.19
N MET A 2 18.34 0.83 4.23
CA MET A 2 17.53 0.28 3.14
C MET A 2 16.48 1.28 2.70
N LYS A 3 16.10 1.26 1.43
CA LYS A 3 14.98 2.01 0.89
C LYS A 3 13.76 1.10 0.78
N ILE A 4 12.78 1.30 1.64
CA ILE A 4 11.64 0.41 1.85
C ILE A 4 10.37 1.04 1.29
N LEU A 5 9.66 0.36 0.41
CA LEU A 5 8.35 0.76 -0.07
C LEU A 5 7.25 -0.07 0.61
N ILE A 6 6.44 0.59 1.44
CA ILE A 6 5.26 -0.01 2.08
C ILE A 6 4.03 0.30 1.24
N ILE A 7 3.25 -0.72 0.91
CA ILE A 7 2.00 -0.59 0.16
C ILE A 7 0.86 -1.12 1.01
N HIS A 8 -0.08 -0.25 1.33
CA HIS A 8 -1.24 -0.61 2.12
C HIS A 8 -2.52 0.08 1.62
N GLU A 9 -3.57 -0.69 1.39
CA GLU A 9 -4.86 -0.24 0.84
C GLU A 9 -5.77 0.40 1.91
N ILE A 10 -5.21 1.26 2.75
CA ILE A 10 -5.93 2.02 3.79
C ILE A 10 -5.70 3.52 3.63
N ASP A 11 -6.60 4.32 4.18
CA ASP A 11 -6.36 5.75 4.37
C ASP A 11 -5.39 5.96 5.53
N TRP A 12 -4.12 6.19 5.21
CA TRP A 12 -3.04 6.32 6.19
C TRP A 12 -3.24 7.50 7.15
N ILE A 13 -3.88 8.56 6.65
CA ILE A 13 -4.09 9.79 7.42
C ILE A 13 -5.29 9.68 8.36
N LYS A 14 -6.42 9.10 7.87
CA LYS A 14 -7.70 9.09 8.60
C LYS A 14 -7.86 7.88 9.53
N LYS A 15 -7.21 6.77 9.21
CA LYS A 15 -7.37 5.55 10.02
C LYS A 15 -6.62 5.68 11.35
N VAL A 16 -7.18 5.12 12.41
CA VAL A 16 -6.48 4.96 13.70
C VAL A 16 -5.18 4.19 13.44
N PRO A 17 -4.04 4.67 13.96
CA PRO A 17 -2.77 3.98 13.78
C PRO A 17 -2.77 2.58 14.37
N PHE A 18 -2.15 1.65 13.67
CA PHE A 18 -1.90 0.27 14.11
C PHE A 18 -0.56 -0.22 13.54
N GLU A 19 -0.29 -1.51 13.53
CA GLU A 19 1.04 -2.08 13.22
C GLU A 19 1.77 -1.41 12.02
N PRO A 20 1.19 -1.22 10.81
CA PRO A 20 1.96 -0.71 9.68
C PRO A 20 2.45 0.73 9.86
N GLN A 21 1.67 1.60 10.54
CA GLN A 21 2.12 2.97 10.82
C GLN A 21 3.27 2.98 11.83
N HIS A 22 3.16 2.19 12.90
CA HIS A 22 4.25 2.04 13.87
C HIS A 22 5.52 1.51 13.19
N LEU A 23 5.38 0.46 12.38
CA LEU A 23 6.51 -0.17 11.72
C LEU A 23 7.21 0.75 10.72
N ALA A 24 6.44 1.50 9.92
CA ALA A 24 6.97 2.47 8.97
C ALA A 24 7.81 3.56 9.67
N GLU A 25 7.26 4.14 10.73
CA GLU A 25 7.93 5.20 11.46
C GLU A 25 9.16 4.68 12.23
N LEU A 26 9.07 3.50 12.85
CA LEU A 26 10.22 2.88 13.52
C LEU A 26 11.35 2.51 12.56
N PHE A 27 11.04 2.07 11.34
CA PHE A 27 12.08 1.85 10.33
C PHE A 27 12.78 3.16 9.96
N SER A 28 12.05 4.25 9.81
CA SER A 28 12.68 5.56 9.52
C SER A 28 13.56 6.06 10.65
N ILE A 29 13.18 5.87 11.91
CA ILE A 29 14.00 6.20 13.08
C ILE A 29 15.28 5.35 13.10
N LYS A 30 15.23 4.12 12.61
CA LYS A 30 16.41 3.24 12.49
C LYS A 30 17.32 3.56 11.30
N GLY A 31 17.04 4.64 10.56
CA GLY A 31 17.87 5.12 9.47
C GLY A 31 17.51 4.55 8.10
N HIS A 32 16.35 3.89 7.94
CA HIS A 32 15.87 3.48 6.64
C HIS A 32 15.08 4.59 5.95
N ASP A 33 15.20 4.70 4.63
CA ASP A 33 14.34 5.55 3.81
C ASP A 33 13.01 4.85 3.57
N VAL A 34 11.93 5.36 4.14
CA VAL A 34 10.63 4.71 4.08
C VAL A 34 9.65 5.50 3.22
N PHE A 35 9.14 4.83 2.21
CA PHE A 35 8.08 5.33 1.30
C PHE A 35 6.81 4.54 1.56
N VAL A 36 5.68 5.22 1.64
CA VAL A 36 4.37 4.60 1.86
C VAL A 36 3.43 5.00 0.75
N ILE A 37 2.80 4.04 0.10
CA ILE A 37 1.69 4.29 -0.83
C ILE A 37 0.41 3.85 -0.14
N ASP A 38 -0.51 4.80 0.06
CA ASP A 38 -1.80 4.61 0.70
C ASP A 38 -2.98 4.68 -0.29
N CYS A 39 -4.18 4.45 0.20
CA CYS A 39 -5.42 4.56 -0.56
C CYS A 39 -6.39 5.47 0.18
N ALA A 40 -6.63 6.66 -0.36
CA ALA A 40 -7.60 7.61 0.20
C ALA A 40 -9.00 6.99 0.26
N ARG A 41 -9.71 7.20 1.35
CA ARG A 41 -11.13 6.82 1.47
C ARG A 41 -12.03 8.04 1.28
N PRO A 42 -13.11 7.90 0.48
CA PRO A 42 -14.08 8.97 0.34
C PRO A 42 -14.81 9.22 1.67
N ASN A 43 -15.03 10.48 1.99
CA ASN A 43 -16.00 10.85 3.03
C ASN A 43 -17.42 10.73 2.46
N LEU A 44 -18.41 10.48 3.32
CA LEU A 44 -19.82 10.44 2.92
C LEU A 44 -20.32 11.75 2.28
N SER A 45 -19.65 12.87 2.58
CA SER A 45 -19.93 14.21 2.02
C SER A 45 -19.18 14.53 0.72
N GLU A 46 -18.18 13.72 0.35
CA GLU A 46 -17.38 13.94 -0.86
C GLU A 46 -17.92 13.08 -2.01
N ILE A 47 -18.96 13.57 -2.68
CA ILE A 47 -19.55 12.90 -3.85
C ILE A 47 -18.79 13.38 -5.10
N PHE A 48 -18.16 12.43 -5.82
CA PHE A 48 -17.45 12.66 -7.09
C PHE A 48 -16.30 13.68 -7.06
N LYS A 49 -15.47 13.64 -6.02
CA LYS A 49 -14.25 14.46 -6.00
C LYS A 49 -13.08 13.71 -6.65
N ALA A 50 -12.59 14.21 -7.78
CA ALA A 50 -11.31 13.78 -8.32
C ALA A 50 -10.17 14.39 -7.50
N THR A 51 -9.17 13.55 -7.15
CA THR A 51 -7.98 14.00 -6.42
C THR A 51 -6.74 13.94 -7.32
N HIS A 52 -5.74 14.76 -7.00
CA HIS A 52 -4.41 14.64 -7.57
C HIS A 52 -3.53 13.75 -6.70
N THR A 53 -2.42 13.26 -7.26
CA THR A 53 -1.41 12.58 -6.47
C THR A 53 -0.77 13.58 -5.50
N LEU A 54 -0.79 13.23 -4.21
CA LEU A 54 -0.19 14.02 -3.14
C LEU A 54 1.04 13.31 -2.59
N ILE A 55 2.09 14.08 -2.29
CA ILE A 55 3.31 13.57 -1.68
C ILE A 55 3.60 14.41 -0.42
N PHE A 56 3.61 13.73 0.71
CA PHE A 56 3.95 14.33 2.00
C PHE A 56 5.34 13.86 2.39
N LYS A 57 6.30 14.75 2.37
CA LYS A 57 7.67 14.49 2.82
C LYS A 57 7.81 14.77 4.32
N LYS A 58 8.70 14.05 4.99
CA LYS A 58 8.94 14.15 6.44
C LYS A 58 7.66 13.98 7.26
N TYR A 59 6.81 13.05 6.82
CA TYR A 59 5.53 12.78 7.47
C TYR A 59 5.74 11.84 8.67
N HIS A 60 5.06 12.14 9.77
CA HIS A 60 4.98 11.30 10.97
C HIS A 60 3.64 11.54 11.67
N ARG A 61 3.24 10.65 12.53
CA ARG A 61 2.02 10.74 13.34
C ARG A 61 2.20 10.24 14.75
N LEU A 62 3.16 9.36 14.97
CA LEU A 62 3.32 8.60 16.22
C LEU A 62 4.60 8.96 16.95
N TYR A 63 5.67 9.20 16.21
CA TYR A 63 7.00 9.45 16.74
C TYR A 63 7.60 10.71 16.12
N ASP A 64 7.95 11.69 16.94
CA ASP A 64 8.42 13.00 16.48
C ASP A 64 9.73 12.92 15.66
N ASP A 65 10.58 11.94 15.96
CA ASP A 65 11.83 11.70 15.24
C ASP A 65 11.65 10.91 13.93
N ALA A 66 10.43 10.47 13.63
CA ALA A 66 10.18 9.70 12.41
C ALA A 66 10.05 10.62 11.19
N SER A 67 10.45 10.09 10.03
CA SER A 67 10.42 10.83 8.76
C SER A 67 10.17 9.89 7.60
N ILE A 68 8.91 9.67 7.24
CA ILE A 68 8.53 8.88 6.07
C ILE A 68 8.09 9.77 4.91
N THR A 69 8.11 9.23 3.70
CA THR A 69 7.48 9.85 2.53
C THR A 69 6.16 9.15 2.24
N LEU A 70 5.05 9.83 2.51
CA LEU A 70 3.71 9.31 2.23
C LEU A 70 3.25 9.77 0.84
N ILE A 71 2.91 8.82 -0.03
CA ILE A 71 2.44 9.03 -1.39
C ILE A 71 0.98 8.59 -1.47
N ARG A 72 0.10 9.52 -1.80
CA ARG A 72 -1.33 9.27 -1.99
C ARG A 72 -1.67 9.39 -3.47
N PRO A 73 -1.91 8.28 -4.17
CA PRO A 73 -2.26 8.28 -5.58
C PRO A 73 -3.55 9.05 -5.86
N SER A 74 -3.65 9.63 -7.05
CA SER A 74 -4.89 10.21 -7.53
C SER A 74 -6.00 9.17 -7.62
N SER A 75 -7.21 9.53 -7.22
CA SER A 75 -8.39 8.66 -7.30
C SER A 75 -9.65 9.49 -7.43
N ILE A 76 -10.75 8.85 -7.88
CA ILE A 76 -12.07 9.44 -7.79
C ILE A 76 -12.69 8.97 -6.49
N LEU A 77 -12.97 9.92 -5.59
CA LEU A 77 -13.54 9.63 -4.28
C LEU A 77 -15.06 9.40 -4.42
N PHE A 78 -15.41 8.21 -4.91
CA PHE A 78 -16.77 7.71 -4.95
C PHE A 78 -16.77 6.23 -4.54
N ARG A 79 -17.79 5.80 -3.81
CA ARG A 79 -17.87 4.43 -3.28
C ARG A 79 -17.79 3.40 -4.42
N GLY A 80 -16.76 2.57 -4.40
CA GLY A 80 -16.45 1.56 -5.43
C GLY A 80 -15.54 2.08 -6.55
N LEU A 81 -15.73 3.30 -7.07
CA LEU A 81 -14.86 3.85 -8.12
C LEU A 81 -13.47 4.24 -7.61
N ASN A 82 -13.34 4.58 -6.33
CA ASN A 82 -12.04 4.87 -5.73
C ASN A 82 -11.07 3.68 -5.83
N ARG A 83 -11.54 2.46 -5.63
CA ARG A 83 -10.69 1.26 -5.77
C ARG A 83 -10.32 0.98 -7.23
N LEU A 84 -11.26 1.15 -8.16
CA LEU A 84 -11.00 0.97 -9.59
C LEU A 84 -10.00 2.00 -10.11
N THR A 85 -10.21 3.27 -9.80
CA THR A 85 -9.28 4.35 -10.21
C THR A 85 -7.94 4.22 -9.53
N HIS A 86 -7.90 3.82 -8.26
CA HIS A 86 -6.66 3.51 -7.55
C HIS A 86 -5.92 2.33 -8.22
N PHE A 87 -6.61 1.26 -8.59
CA PHE A 87 -6.02 0.16 -9.34
C PHE A 87 -5.36 0.62 -10.64
N LEU A 88 -6.02 1.49 -11.41
CA LEU A 88 -5.51 1.96 -12.70
C LEU A 88 -4.32 2.91 -12.55
N THR A 89 -4.31 3.76 -11.54
CA THR A 89 -3.26 4.78 -11.36
C THR A 89 -2.07 4.28 -10.53
N CYS A 90 -2.32 3.40 -9.58
CA CYS A 90 -1.34 3.01 -8.57
C CYS A 90 -0.16 2.23 -9.15
N LYS A 91 -0.38 1.32 -10.12
CA LYS A 91 0.72 0.56 -10.74
C LYS A 91 1.81 1.48 -11.30
N LYS A 92 1.40 2.55 -12.00
CA LYS A 92 2.34 3.54 -12.57
C LYS A 92 3.10 4.28 -11.48
N ILE A 93 2.40 4.63 -10.39
CA ILE A 93 3.01 5.33 -9.25
C ILE A 93 3.95 4.41 -8.49
N ILE A 94 3.58 3.14 -8.26
CA ILE A 94 4.46 2.15 -7.63
C ILE A 94 5.74 2.00 -8.45
N LYS A 95 5.63 1.77 -9.77
CA LYS A 95 6.79 1.63 -10.66
C LYS A 95 7.67 2.88 -10.64
N LYS A 96 7.06 4.06 -10.73
CA LYS A 96 7.79 5.33 -10.66
C LYS A 96 8.53 5.48 -9.34
N THR A 97 7.86 5.23 -8.20
CA THR A 97 8.48 5.31 -6.87
C THR A 97 9.67 4.37 -6.74
N ILE A 98 9.53 3.14 -7.22
CA ILE A 98 10.60 2.15 -7.19
C ILE A 98 11.83 2.64 -7.95
N LEU A 99 11.64 3.10 -9.18
CA LEU A 99 12.76 3.49 -10.06
C LEU A 99 13.41 4.80 -9.63
N GLU A 100 12.64 5.81 -9.25
CA GLU A 100 13.17 7.13 -8.88
C GLU A 100 13.88 7.13 -7.51
N ASN A 101 13.48 6.23 -6.61
CA ASN A 101 14.06 6.16 -5.28
C ASN A 101 14.95 4.93 -5.07
N GLU A 102 15.15 4.08 -6.09
CA GLU A 102 15.99 2.87 -6.01
C GLU A 102 15.58 1.98 -4.84
N ILE A 103 14.30 1.59 -4.79
CA ILE A 103 13.74 0.81 -3.69
C ILE A 103 14.38 -0.59 -3.58
N ASP A 104 14.82 -0.96 -2.39
CA ASP A 104 15.47 -2.25 -2.11
C ASP A 104 14.47 -3.35 -1.74
N LEU A 105 13.30 -2.97 -1.17
CA LEU A 105 12.32 -3.91 -0.63
C LEU A 105 10.91 -3.36 -0.76
N ILE A 106 9.99 -4.22 -1.20
CA ILE A 106 8.55 -3.96 -1.14
C ILE A 106 7.95 -4.70 0.05
N LEU A 107 7.31 -3.98 0.97
CA LEU A 107 6.52 -4.54 2.06
C LEU A 107 5.03 -4.34 1.75
N LEU A 108 4.33 -5.41 1.43
CA LEU A 108 2.93 -5.40 1.00
C LEU A 108 2.02 -5.85 2.13
N TYR A 109 1.04 -5.03 2.50
CA TYR A 109 0.01 -5.35 3.50
C TYR A 109 -1.34 -5.69 2.90
N GLY A 110 -1.75 -5.05 1.81
CA GLY A 110 -3.03 -5.27 1.15
C GLY A 110 -2.88 -5.95 -0.20
N VAL A 111 -3.74 -6.89 -0.53
CA VAL A 111 -3.65 -7.67 -1.78
C VAL A 111 -4.84 -7.47 -2.72
N ALA A 112 -5.97 -6.98 -2.22
CA ALA A 112 -7.23 -7.00 -2.96
C ALA A 112 -7.21 -6.10 -4.21
N THR A 113 -6.51 -4.96 -4.16
CA THR A 113 -6.44 -4.02 -5.28
C THR A 113 -5.09 -4.10 -5.99
N ASN A 114 -3.98 -3.96 -5.27
CA ASN A 114 -2.65 -3.79 -5.89
C ASN A 114 -1.70 -4.99 -5.73
N GLY A 115 -2.10 -6.05 -5.02
CA GLY A 115 -1.22 -7.19 -4.74
C GLY A 115 -0.62 -7.84 -5.99
N ILE A 116 -1.44 -8.09 -7.01
CA ILE A 116 -0.97 -8.67 -8.28
C ILE A 116 0.00 -7.74 -9.01
N GLN A 117 -0.28 -6.43 -9.00
CA GLN A 117 0.59 -5.44 -9.62
C GLN A 117 1.95 -5.36 -8.91
N CYS A 118 1.95 -5.48 -7.58
CA CYS A 118 3.18 -5.52 -6.79
C CYS A 118 4.03 -6.75 -7.10
N ILE A 119 3.42 -7.94 -7.24
CA ILE A 119 4.11 -9.16 -7.65
C ILE A 119 4.69 -9.02 -9.07
N GLN A 120 3.93 -8.44 -10.01
CA GLN A 120 4.43 -8.20 -11.37
C GLN A 120 5.66 -7.28 -11.37
N LEU A 121 5.58 -6.16 -10.65
CA LEU A 121 6.68 -5.19 -10.57
C LEU A 121 7.89 -5.74 -9.82
N SER A 122 7.68 -6.50 -8.72
CA SER A 122 8.74 -7.19 -7.99
C SER A 122 9.56 -8.11 -8.92
N LYS A 123 8.87 -8.88 -9.77
CA LYS A 123 9.52 -9.77 -10.75
C LYS A 123 10.18 -8.99 -11.89
N GLU A 124 9.48 -8.01 -12.46
CA GLU A 124 9.98 -7.18 -13.58
C GLU A 124 11.26 -6.44 -13.21
N LEU A 125 11.31 -5.90 -11.99
CA LEU A 125 12.41 -5.06 -11.51
C LEU A 125 13.41 -5.81 -10.60
N ASN A 126 13.18 -7.12 -10.40
CA ASN A 126 14.00 -7.99 -9.54
C ASN A 126 14.17 -7.45 -8.11
N ILE A 127 13.08 -6.96 -7.52
CA ILE A 127 13.06 -6.42 -6.16
C ILE A 127 12.33 -7.40 -5.24
N PRO A 128 12.89 -7.78 -4.08
CA PRO A 128 12.22 -8.65 -3.14
C PRO A 128 10.92 -8.04 -2.63
N LEU A 129 9.88 -8.89 -2.51
CA LEU A 129 8.59 -8.53 -1.98
C LEU A 129 8.28 -9.41 -0.76
N VAL A 130 8.08 -8.76 0.38
CA VAL A 130 7.59 -9.39 1.61
C VAL A 130 6.10 -9.10 1.74
N PHE A 131 5.30 -10.15 1.84
CA PHE A 131 3.87 -10.02 2.13
C PHE A 131 3.63 -10.18 3.63
N ARG A 132 3.13 -9.12 4.26
CA ARG A 132 2.72 -9.12 5.67
C ARG A 132 1.22 -9.31 5.75
N CYS A 133 0.81 -10.53 6.11
CA CYS A 133 -0.59 -10.90 6.30
C CYS A 133 -0.96 -10.68 7.78
N ILE A 134 -1.69 -9.60 8.06
CA ILE A 134 -2.18 -9.28 9.41
C ILE A 134 -3.56 -9.91 9.63
N ASP A 135 -4.38 -9.91 8.58
CA ASP A 135 -5.75 -10.42 8.58
C ASP A 135 -5.98 -11.30 7.35
N ILE A 136 -6.98 -12.17 7.44
CA ILE A 136 -7.45 -12.95 6.28
C ILE A 136 -8.23 -11.98 5.36
N GLY A 137 -7.51 -11.33 4.45
CA GLY A 137 -8.02 -10.20 3.66
C GLY A 137 -9.28 -10.50 2.86
N HIS A 138 -9.44 -11.72 2.35
CA HIS A 138 -10.65 -12.12 1.63
C HIS A 138 -11.90 -12.20 2.52
N GLN A 139 -11.76 -12.43 3.83
CA GLN A 139 -12.90 -12.44 4.77
C GLN A 139 -13.40 -11.03 5.10
N LEU A 140 -12.62 -10.00 4.81
CA LEU A 140 -13.00 -8.59 5.00
C LEU A 140 -13.78 -8.02 3.81
N VAL A 141 -14.07 -8.83 2.80
CA VAL A 141 -14.80 -8.42 1.59
C VAL A 141 -16.26 -8.83 1.70
N ASP A 142 -17.14 -7.86 1.88
CA ASP A 142 -18.57 -8.07 2.11
C ASP A 142 -19.35 -8.61 0.88
N ILE A 143 -18.75 -8.52 -0.31
CA ILE A 143 -19.41 -8.90 -1.57
C ILE A 143 -18.97 -10.33 -1.97
N PRO A 144 -19.88 -11.33 -2.01
CA PRO A 144 -19.53 -12.74 -2.26
C PRO A 144 -18.71 -12.98 -3.52
N LEU A 145 -19.02 -12.28 -4.62
CA LEU A 145 -18.28 -12.40 -5.87
C LEU A 145 -16.84 -11.91 -5.74
N LEU A 146 -16.63 -10.80 -5.03
CA LEU A 146 -15.31 -10.24 -4.79
C LEU A 146 -14.50 -11.04 -3.76
N HIS A 147 -15.18 -11.77 -2.86
CA HIS A 147 -14.53 -12.67 -1.90
C HIS A 147 -13.68 -13.74 -2.62
N ASN A 148 -14.23 -14.40 -3.62
CA ASN A 148 -13.51 -15.43 -4.39
C ASN A 148 -12.32 -14.84 -5.17
N ILE A 149 -12.47 -13.64 -5.71
CA ILE A 149 -11.40 -12.92 -6.40
C ILE A 149 -10.30 -12.54 -5.40
N ALA A 150 -10.66 -11.98 -4.26
CA ALA A 150 -9.72 -11.60 -3.20
C ALA A 150 -8.94 -12.82 -2.68
N LYS A 151 -9.63 -13.95 -2.44
CA LYS A 151 -9.01 -15.24 -2.06
C LYS A 151 -8.02 -15.74 -3.10
N LYS A 152 -8.38 -15.67 -4.39
CA LYS A 152 -7.47 -16.04 -5.49
C LYS A 152 -6.24 -15.14 -5.53
N TYR A 153 -6.40 -13.83 -5.36
CA TYR A 153 -5.30 -12.87 -5.34
C TYR A 153 -4.38 -13.09 -4.15
N GLU A 154 -4.93 -13.31 -2.97
CA GLU A 154 -4.17 -13.62 -1.76
C GLU A 154 -3.32 -14.88 -1.94
N LYS A 155 -3.90 -15.94 -2.52
CA LYS A 155 -3.16 -17.17 -2.85
C LYS A 155 -2.03 -16.92 -3.85
N ILE A 156 -2.26 -16.11 -4.90
CA ILE A 156 -1.23 -15.78 -5.90
C ILE A 156 -0.11 -14.97 -5.24
N VAL A 157 -0.44 -13.96 -4.44
CA VAL A 157 0.55 -13.13 -3.75
C VAL A 157 1.37 -13.96 -2.79
N SER A 158 0.73 -14.79 -1.96
CA SER A 158 1.41 -15.67 -1.00
C SER A 158 2.36 -16.66 -1.68
N LYS A 159 1.97 -17.18 -2.86
CA LYS A 159 2.81 -18.11 -3.64
C LYS A 159 4.05 -17.44 -4.27
N HIS A 160 3.94 -16.17 -4.65
CA HIS A 160 4.96 -15.50 -5.44
C HIS A 160 5.74 -14.43 -4.67
N ALA A 161 5.34 -14.09 -3.46
CA ALA A 161 6.12 -13.25 -2.58
C ALA A 161 7.46 -13.92 -2.24
N THR A 162 8.51 -13.13 -2.08
CA THR A 162 9.84 -13.61 -1.63
C THR A 162 9.73 -14.22 -0.23
N LYS A 163 8.91 -13.61 0.62
CA LYS A 163 8.60 -14.09 1.98
C LYS A 163 7.19 -13.69 2.38
N VAL A 164 6.53 -14.55 3.14
CA VAL A 164 5.24 -14.27 3.78
C VAL A 164 5.43 -14.23 5.29
N LEU A 165 4.96 -13.17 5.91
CA LEU A 165 4.91 -13.00 7.36
C LEU A 165 3.44 -12.99 7.79
N ALA A 166 3.00 -13.97 8.55
CA ALA A 166 1.67 -14.06 9.13
C ALA A 166 1.74 -13.94 10.66
N THR A 167 0.67 -13.39 11.24
CA THR A 167 0.45 -13.39 12.70
C THR A 167 -0.30 -14.63 13.08
#